data_3f4e60167174ed3f6a401c8bbaf7f59a
#
_entry.id   3f4e60167174ed3f6a401c8bbaf7f59a
#
_cell.length_a   1.000
_cell.length_b   1.000
_cell.length_c   1.000
_cell.angle_alpha   90.00
_cell.angle_beta   90.00
_cell.angle_gamma   90.00
#
_symmetry.space_group_name_H-M   'P 1'
#
loop_
_entity.id
_entity.type
_entity.pdbx_description
1 polymer ?
#
loop_
_entity_poly.entity_id
_entity_poly.type
_entity_poly.pdbx_seq_one_letter_code
_entity_poly.pdbx_strand_id
1 'polypeptide(L)'
;MRDSSVLHFERVSVSGNFQFSFDDVAIVSIVACDAPNIVTSDEVDARLAPFYERVGAEPGLLQNLAGITEHRQWPEDVGFIEASALAGEKAIVESGIDRSRIGFITNTSVCRDRLEPSSAVTVHNRLGLSSHCINYDISNACLGFINGIHMAGTFIEAGQIDYALVVDGEGTREIQQNTIDRLLDESSTIDDLFSNFASLTLGSGSAAAVIGRHSENPGSHRVVRGDFRAASQHHNLCVGSLESMRTDTKALLDSGTELGKVAWDEADKDAWGDMDRYIFHQISRVHAGAMIDILGIDPERVPMTFPTYGNIGPAAVPFTLAKEVPSLKAGDRVLCVGVGSGLNASFVELAW
;
A
#
# COMPACT_ATOMS: atom_id res chain seq x y z
N MET A 1 4.32 20.91 -38.76
CA MET A 1 4.98 21.51 -37.61
C MET A 1 3.94 21.49 -36.49
N ARG A 2 3.99 20.52 -35.61
CA ARG A 2 3.15 20.45 -34.40
C ARG A 2 4.03 20.87 -33.24
N ASP A 3 3.60 21.92 -32.61
CA ASP A 3 4.24 22.55 -31.47
C ASP A 3 4.21 21.55 -30.29
N SER A 4 5.39 21.05 -29.92
CA SER A 4 5.55 20.24 -28.72
C SER A 4 5.69 21.20 -27.55
N SER A 5 4.57 21.64 -26.99
CA SER A 5 4.58 22.33 -25.70
C SER A 5 4.96 21.32 -24.63
N VAL A 6 6.25 21.23 -24.34
CA VAL A 6 6.75 20.63 -23.11
C VAL A 6 6.17 21.45 -21.96
N LEU A 7 5.25 20.86 -21.22
CA LEU A 7 4.76 21.44 -19.97
C LEU A 7 5.96 21.53 -19.00
N HIS A 8 6.58 22.69 -18.92
CA HIS A 8 7.52 23.02 -17.86
C HIS A 8 6.73 23.23 -16.57
N PHE A 9 6.73 22.23 -15.70
CA PHE A 9 6.28 22.46 -14.33
C PHE A 9 7.36 23.28 -13.62
N GLU A 10 7.03 24.51 -13.23
CA GLU A 10 7.91 25.33 -12.40
C GLU A 10 8.13 24.61 -11.07
N ARG A 11 9.39 24.51 -10.64
CA ARG A 11 9.71 23.99 -9.29
C ARG A 11 9.11 24.94 -8.27
N VAL A 12 8.04 24.50 -7.61
CA VAL A 12 7.48 25.23 -6.48
C VAL A 12 8.44 25.09 -5.30
N SER A 13 9.14 26.15 -4.98
CA SER A 13 9.96 26.23 -3.77
C SER A 13 9.03 26.29 -2.56
N VAL A 14 8.88 25.19 -1.81
CA VAL A 14 8.08 25.15 -0.60
C VAL A 14 8.99 25.06 0.61
N SER A 15 8.84 26.01 1.52
CA SER A 15 9.57 26.05 2.78
C SER A 15 8.86 25.17 3.82
N GLY A 16 9.53 24.14 4.32
CA GLY A 16 9.23 23.50 5.59
C GLY A 16 8.46 22.17 5.53
N ASN A 17 7.92 21.73 4.38
CA ASN A 17 7.24 20.45 4.20
C ASN A 17 7.96 19.62 3.16
N PHE A 18 7.96 18.28 3.32
CA PHE A 18 8.60 17.42 2.35
C PHE A 18 7.72 17.28 1.10
N GLN A 19 8.15 17.89 0.03
CA GLN A 19 7.57 17.76 -1.30
C GLN A 19 8.66 17.35 -2.28
N PHE A 20 8.26 16.58 -3.31
CA PHE A 20 9.14 16.22 -4.40
C PHE A 20 8.43 16.39 -5.75
N SER A 21 9.23 16.57 -6.79
CA SER A 21 8.80 16.46 -8.19
C SER A 21 9.91 15.79 -8.99
N PHE A 22 9.52 15.02 -10.01
CA PHE A 22 10.45 14.39 -10.93
C PHE A 22 10.21 14.90 -12.34
N ASP A 23 11.31 15.12 -13.06
CA ASP A 23 11.25 15.57 -14.46
C ASP A 23 11.11 14.38 -15.41
N ASP A 24 11.76 13.23 -15.12
CA ASP A 24 11.83 12.09 -16.04
C ASP A 24 11.72 10.72 -15.34
N VAL A 25 10.86 10.60 -14.34
CA VAL A 25 10.62 9.34 -13.65
C VAL A 25 9.24 8.78 -13.99
N ALA A 26 9.15 7.47 -14.24
CA ALA A 26 7.90 6.82 -14.56
C ALA A 26 7.81 5.40 -14.02
N ILE A 27 6.57 4.95 -13.82
CA ILE A 27 6.21 3.54 -13.64
C ILE A 27 6.19 2.90 -15.03
N VAL A 28 7.12 1.96 -15.27
CA VAL A 28 7.24 1.23 -16.54
C VAL A 28 6.28 0.04 -16.56
N SER A 29 6.13 -0.63 -15.42
CA SER A 29 5.10 -1.65 -15.20
C SER A 29 4.63 -1.62 -13.75
N ILE A 30 3.38 -1.97 -13.53
CA ILE A 30 2.80 -2.16 -12.20
C ILE A 30 1.88 -3.36 -12.22
N VAL A 31 2.04 -4.27 -11.26
CA VAL A 31 1.33 -5.54 -11.24
C VAL A 31 0.78 -5.86 -9.86
N ALA A 32 -0.30 -6.63 -9.83
CA ALA A 32 -0.85 -7.27 -8.65
C ALA A 32 -0.84 -8.79 -8.81
N CYS A 33 -0.62 -9.53 -7.71
CA CYS A 33 -0.79 -10.96 -7.65
C CYS A 33 -1.79 -11.29 -6.53
N ASP A 34 -2.87 -11.95 -6.91
CA ASP A 34 -3.91 -12.36 -5.98
C ASP A 34 -3.45 -13.60 -5.20
N ALA A 35 -3.58 -13.56 -3.87
CA ALA A 35 -3.52 -14.78 -3.10
C ALA A 35 -4.76 -15.64 -3.43
N PRO A 36 -4.58 -16.94 -3.71
CA PRO A 36 -5.64 -17.73 -4.35
C PRO A 36 -6.76 -18.20 -3.41
N ASN A 37 -6.48 -18.34 -2.10
CA ASN A 37 -7.46 -18.87 -1.16
C ASN A 37 -8.37 -17.75 -0.66
N ILE A 38 -9.67 -17.94 -0.83
CA ILE A 38 -10.70 -17.03 -0.31
C ILE A 38 -11.07 -17.48 1.09
N VAL A 39 -11.16 -16.55 2.01
CA VAL A 39 -11.70 -16.73 3.37
C VAL A 39 -12.80 -15.69 3.55
N THR A 40 -14.02 -16.17 3.74
CA THR A 40 -15.18 -15.28 3.93
C THR A 40 -15.26 -14.76 5.35
N SER A 41 -15.88 -13.60 5.54
CA SER A 41 -16.14 -13.07 6.88
C SER A 41 -17.03 -14.00 7.71
N ASP A 42 -17.95 -14.72 7.06
CA ASP A 42 -18.80 -15.72 7.72
C ASP A 42 -17.97 -16.93 8.25
N GLU A 43 -16.93 -17.34 7.52
CA GLU A 43 -15.99 -18.37 8.01
C GLU A 43 -15.20 -17.90 9.23
N VAL A 44 -14.78 -16.63 9.27
CA VAL A 44 -14.13 -16.04 10.46
C VAL A 44 -15.09 -15.96 11.62
N ASP A 45 -16.33 -15.53 11.40
CA ASP A 45 -17.37 -15.48 12.44
C ASP A 45 -17.72 -16.88 12.98
N ALA A 46 -17.81 -17.88 12.11
CA ALA A 46 -18.04 -19.27 12.53
C ALA A 46 -16.92 -19.79 13.45
N ARG A 47 -15.67 -19.42 13.20
CA ARG A 47 -14.53 -19.76 14.07
C ARG A 47 -14.58 -19.02 15.42
N LEU A 48 -15.10 -17.80 15.44
CA LEU A 48 -15.24 -16.98 16.65
C LEU A 48 -16.58 -17.22 17.39
N ALA A 49 -17.47 -18.10 16.92
CA ALA A 49 -18.77 -18.34 17.52
C ALA A 49 -18.72 -18.64 19.05
N PRO A 50 -17.77 -19.48 19.56
CA PRO A 50 -17.67 -19.72 21.00
C PRO A 50 -17.30 -18.46 21.81
N PHE A 51 -16.50 -17.56 21.20
CA PHE A 51 -16.17 -16.27 21.80
C PHE A 51 -17.40 -15.37 21.86
N TYR A 52 -18.13 -15.23 20.74
CA TYR A 52 -19.33 -14.39 20.68
C TYR A 52 -20.40 -14.83 21.69
N GLU A 53 -20.66 -16.14 21.79
CA GLU A 53 -21.60 -16.68 22.77
C GLU A 53 -21.18 -16.32 24.21
N ARG A 54 -19.88 -16.42 24.52
CA ARG A 54 -19.34 -16.16 25.86
C ARG A 54 -19.43 -14.69 26.27
N VAL A 55 -19.14 -13.76 25.33
CA VAL A 55 -19.13 -12.33 25.64
C VAL A 55 -20.45 -11.62 25.30
N GLY A 56 -21.43 -12.34 24.76
CA GLY A 56 -22.73 -11.78 24.37
C GLY A 56 -22.64 -10.82 23.20
N ALA A 57 -21.71 -11.04 22.27
CA ALA A 57 -21.56 -10.25 21.06
C ALA A 57 -22.24 -10.92 19.85
N GLU A 58 -22.69 -10.11 18.90
CA GLU A 58 -23.26 -10.59 17.65
C GLU A 58 -22.17 -10.76 16.58
N PRO A 59 -22.24 -11.80 15.72
CA PRO A 59 -21.37 -11.96 14.57
C PRO A 59 -21.61 -10.87 13.50
N GLY A 60 -20.78 -10.83 12.45
CA GLY A 60 -20.93 -9.93 11.32
C GLY A 60 -20.16 -8.62 11.46
N LEU A 61 -19.25 -8.50 12.43
CA LEU A 61 -18.52 -7.25 12.65
C LEU A 61 -17.62 -6.86 11.47
N LEU A 62 -16.99 -7.83 10.79
CA LEU A 62 -16.16 -7.54 9.60
C LEU A 62 -16.99 -6.95 8.46
N GLN A 63 -18.18 -7.49 8.23
CA GLN A 63 -19.09 -6.97 7.18
C GLN A 63 -19.74 -5.65 7.59
N ASN A 64 -20.25 -5.56 8.83
CA ASN A 64 -21.04 -4.43 9.28
C ASN A 64 -20.20 -3.19 9.56
N LEU A 65 -19.03 -3.35 10.21
CA LEU A 65 -18.14 -2.23 10.57
C LEU A 65 -17.11 -1.95 9.49
N ALA A 66 -16.37 -2.98 9.04
CA ALA A 66 -15.30 -2.79 8.07
C ALA A 66 -15.77 -2.79 6.62
N GLY A 67 -16.91 -3.43 6.32
CA GLY A 67 -17.39 -3.61 4.95
C GLY A 67 -16.62 -4.67 4.17
N ILE A 68 -15.97 -5.61 4.89
CA ILE A 68 -15.19 -6.71 4.30
C ILE A 68 -16.06 -7.95 4.26
N THR A 69 -16.30 -8.49 3.09
CA THR A 69 -17.07 -9.72 2.87
C THR A 69 -16.19 -10.96 2.78
N GLU A 70 -14.97 -10.78 2.29
CA GLU A 70 -13.94 -11.80 2.20
C GLU A 70 -12.56 -11.16 2.19
N HIS A 71 -11.56 -11.97 2.45
CA HIS A 71 -10.16 -11.62 2.24
C HIS A 71 -9.42 -12.80 1.60
N ARG A 72 -8.17 -12.58 1.22
CA ARG A 72 -7.35 -13.60 0.55
C ARG A 72 -6.24 -14.10 1.46
N GLN A 73 -5.83 -15.35 1.25
CA GLN A 73 -4.68 -15.94 1.93
C GLN A 73 -3.82 -16.73 0.93
N TRP A 74 -2.52 -16.64 1.11
CA TRP A 74 -1.58 -17.49 0.39
C TRP A 74 -1.69 -18.95 0.84
N PRO A 75 -1.35 -19.95 0.00
CA PRO A 75 -1.11 -21.32 0.43
C PRO A 75 -0.03 -21.38 1.53
N GLU A 76 0.01 -22.47 2.30
CA GLU A 76 0.94 -22.58 3.44
C GLU A 76 2.42 -22.57 3.04
N ASP A 77 2.72 -23.02 1.83
CA ASP A 77 4.06 -23.04 1.23
C ASP A 77 4.48 -21.72 0.57
N VAL A 78 3.57 -20.72 0.53
CA VAL A 78 3.83 -19.39 -0.03
C VAL A 78 3.85 -18.36 1.08
N GLY A 79 5.04 -17.97 1.51
CA GLY A 79 5.25 -16.86 2.43
C GLY A 79 5.24 -15.51 1.72
N PHE A 80 5.27 -14.43 2.49
CA PHE A 80 5.25 -13.06 1.97
C PHE A 80 6.50 -12.69 1.14
N ILE A 81 7.68 -13.27 1.44
CA ILE A 81 8.88 -13.09 0.59
C ILE A 81 8.68 -13.76 -0.78
N GLU A 82 8.07 -14.95 -0.81
CA GLU A 82 7.71 -15.63 -2.05
C GLU A 82 6.71 -14.82 -2.85
N ALA A 83 5.68 -14.31 -2.18
CA ALA A 83 4.67 -13.44 -2.78
C ALA A 83 5.29 -12.17 -3.39
N SER A 84 6.26 -11.54 -2.69
CA SER A 84 7.04 -10.42 -3.22
C SER A 84 7.82 -10.80 -4.47
N ALA A 85 8.46 -11.98 -4.47
CA ALA A 85 9.23 -12.46 -5.62
C ALA A 85 8.33 -12.78 -6.83
N LEU A 86 7.14 -13.37 -6.60
CA LEU A 86 6.15 -13.62 -7.66
C LEU A 86 5.71 -12.31 -8.34
N ALA A 87 5.39 -11.28 -7.56
CA ALA A 87 5.04 -9.98 -8.11
C ALA A 87 6.22 -9.33 -8.83
N GLY A 88 7.42 -9.40 -8.25
CA GLY A 88 8.64 -8.86 -8.86
C GLY A 88 8.95 -9.50 -10.21
N GLU A 89 8.88 -10.83 -10.31
CA GLU A 89 9.07 -11.54 -11.59
C GLU A 89 8.04 -11.11 -12.63
N LYS A 90 6.77 -11.03 -12.23
CA LYS A 90 5.70 -10.58 -13.11
C LYS A 90 5.95 -9.16 -13.62
N ALA A 91 6.35 -8.23 -12.74
CA ALA A 91 6.63 -6.85 -13.13
C ALA A 91 7.81 -6.74 -14.10
N ILE A 92 8.88 -7.51 -13.88
CA ILE A 92 10.04 -7.57 -14.80
C ILE A 92 9.60 -8.07 -16.18
N VAL A 93 8.83 -9.16 -16.23
CA VAL A 93 8.33 -9.73 -17.49
C VAL A 93 7.44 -8.75 -18.24
N GLU A 94 6.48 -8.11 -17.55
CA GLU A 94 5.56 -7.16 -18.16
C GLU A 94 6.25 -5.87 -18.63
N SER A 95 7.31 -5.44 -17.94
CA SER A 95 8.08 -4.28 -18.35
C SER A 95 8.91 -4.49 -19.63
N GLY A 96 9.25 -5.75 -19.93
CA GLY A 96 10.13 -6.11 -21.05
C GLY A 96 11.57 -5.62 -20.93
N ILE A 97 12.00 -5.10 -19.78
CA ILE A 97 13.36 -4.62 -19.58
C ILE A 97 14.34 -5.78 -19.39
N ASP A 98 15.62 -5.54 -19.71
CA ASP A 98 16.69 -6.45 -19.32
C ASP A 98 16.88 -6.38 -17.78
N ARG A 99 16.65 -7.50 -17.11
CA ARG A 99 16.81 -7.68 -15.67
C ARG A 99 18.17 -7.22 -15.16
N SER A 100 19.23 -7.34 -15.96
CA SER A 100 20.57 -6.90 -15.59
C SER A 100 20.71 -5.38 -15.44
N ARG A 101 19.76 -4.60 -15.97
CA ARG A 101 19.72 -3.14 -15.84
C ARG A 101 19.03 -2.65 -14.54
N ILE A 102 18.46 -3.56 -13.75
CA ILE A 102 17.87 -3.18 -12.45
C ILE A 102 19.02 -2.90 -11.49
N GLY A 103 19.17 -1.64 -11.11
CA GLY A 103 20.24 -1.16 -10.22
C GLY A 103 19.81 -1.06 -8.75
N PHE A 104 18.50 -1.16 -8.47
CA PHE A 104 17.96 -1.11 -7.12
C PHE A 104 16.72 -2.00 -6.97
N ILE A 105 16.65 -2.77 -5.89
CA ILE A 105 15.43 -3.44 -5.44
C ILE A 105 15.14 -3.08 -3.99
N THR A 106 13.89 -2.83 -3.67
CA THR A 106 13.42 -2.68 -2.29
C THR A 106 12.17 -3.52 -2.03
N ASN A 107 12.14 -4.18 -0.88
CA ASN A 107 10.94 -4.81 -0.35
C ASN A 107 10.29 -3.87 0.66
N THR A 108 8.99 -3.64 0.53
CA THR A 108 8.26 -2.64 1.30
C THR A 108 7.24 -3.25 2.26
N SER A 109 7.18 -4.59 2.33
CA SER A 109 6.24 -5.33 3.17
C SER A 109 6.37 -4.99 4.65
N VAL A 110 5.25 -4.94 5.32
CA VAL A 110 5.18 -4.92 6.78
C VAL A 110 5.52 -6.30 7.34
N CYS A 111 5.06 -7.36 6.68
CA CYS A 111 5.33 -8.73 7.06
C CYS A 111 6.82 -9.08 6.92
N ARG A 112 7.42 -9.62 7.99
CA ARG A 112 8.83 -10.04 8.04
C ARG A 112 8.98 -11.29 8.89
N ASP A 113 9.74 -12.26 8.39
CA ASP A 113 10.05 -13.50 9.11
C ASP A 113 11.30 -13.40 10.00
N ARG A 114 12.09 -12.33 9.82
CA ARG A 114 13.37 -12.13 10.53
C ARG A 114 13.80 -10.67 10.55
N LEU A 115 14.71 -10.34 11.46
CA LEU A 115 15.29 -9.01 11.57
C LEU A 115 16.43 -8.80 10.57
N GLU A 116 17.23 -9.84 10.30
CA GLU A 116 18.34 -9.82 9.33
C GLU A 116 18.59 -11.20 8.70
N PRO A 117 19.05 -11.24 7.45
CA PRO A 117 19.19 -10.08 6.55
C PRO A 117 17.85 -9.52 6.10
N SER A 118 17.83 -8.40 5.35
CA SER A 118 16.60 -7.80 4.80
C SER A 118 15.83 -8.79 3.92
N SER A 119 14.50 -8.63 3.82
CA SER A 119 13.67 -9.41 2.90
C SER A 119 14.07 -9.19 1.45
N ALA A 120 14.44 -7.95 1.10
CA ALA A 120 14.90 -7.58 -0.25
C ALA A 120 16.08 -8.42 -0.73
N VAL A 121 17.03 -8.81 0.14
CA VAL A 121 18.16 -9.67 -0.22
C VAL A 121 17.72 -11.04 -0.71
N THR A 122 16.69 -11.61 -0.07
CA THR A 122 16.16 -12.92 -0.48
C THR A 122 15.39 -12.80 -1.80
N VAL A 123 14.59 -11.76 -1.97
CA VAL A 123 13.89 -11.49 -3.23
C VAL A 123 14.89 -11.24 -4.36
N HIS A 124 15.93 -10.44 -4.13
CA HIS A 124 17.02 -10.21 -5.07
C HIS A 124 17.64 -11.52 -5.57
N ASN A 125 17.97 -12.43 -4.64
CA ASN A 125 18.54 -13.73 -4.99
C ASN A 125 17.56 -14.60 -5.79
N ARG A 126 16.28 -14.64 -5.40
CA ARG A 126 15.24 -15.43 -6.10
C ARG A 126 15.01 -14.95 -7.52
N LEU A 127 15.05 -13.64 -7.72
CA LEU A 127 14.90 -13.01 -9.04
C LEU A 127 16.18 -13.06 -9.86
N GLY A 128 17.30 -13.56 -9.34
CA GLY A 128 18.58 -13.63 -10.04
C GLY A 128 19.07 -12.25 -10.51
N LEU A 129 18.90 -11.22 -9.70
CA LEU A 129 19.35 -9.86 -10.03
C LEU A 129 20.89 -9.77 -9.97
N SER A 130 21.42 -8.76 -10.67
CA SER A 130 22.85 -8.50 -10.76
C SER A 130 23.47 -8.17 -9.40
N SER A 131 24.73 -8.55 -9.17
CA SER A 131 25.51 -8.09 -8.00
C SER A 131 25.72 -6.57 -7.95
N HIS A 132 25.41 -5.84 -9.01
CA HIS A 132 25.40 -4.37 -9.05
C HIS A 132 24.05 -3.76 -8.60
N CYS A 133 23.07 -4.59 -8.28
CA CYS A 133 21.75 -4.14 -7.81
C CYS A 133 21.78 -3.94 -6.28
N ILE A 134 21.63 -2.71 -5.83
CA ILE A 134 21.49 -2.37 -4.40
C ILE A 134 20.19 -2.96 -3.88
N ASN A 135 20.20 -3.50 -2.65
CA ASN A 135 19.01 -4.13 -2.08
C ASN A 135 18.88 -3.83 -0.57
N TYR A 136 17.73 -3.37 -0.15
CA TYR A 136 17.35 -3.18 1.25
C TYR A 136 15.84 -3.01 1.40
N ASP A 137 15.32 -3.19 2.62
CA ASP A 137 13.90 -3.00 2.92
C ASP A 137 13.62 -1.54 3.26
N ILE A 138 12.45 -1.05 2.85
CA ILE A 138 11.87 0.22 3.32
C ILE A 138 10.70 -0.11 4.25
N SER A 139 10.75 0.37 5.48
CA SER A 139 9.72 0.19 6.48
C SER A 139 9.05 1.52 6.83
N ASN A 140 7.82 1.71 6.36
CA ASN A 140 6.97 2.83 6.77
C ASN A 140 5.49 2.41 6.79
N ALA A 141 5.21 1.30 7.46
CA ALA A 141 3.87 0.74 7.55
C ALA A 141 3.18 0.74 6.16
N CYS A 142 1.92 1.19 6.07
CA CYS A 142 1.13 1.20 4.85
C CYS A 142 1.67 2.11 3.73
N LEU A 143 2.67 2.95 4.00
CA LEU A 143 3.27 3.85 3.01
C LEU A 143 4.57 3.31 2.42
N GLY A 144 5.03 2.13 2.84
CA GLY A 144 6.29 1.56 2.40
C GLY A 144 6.46 1.57 0.87
N PHE A 145 5.43 1.13 0.12
CA PHE A 145 5.49 1.07 -1.34
C PHE A 145 5.61 2.45 -2.00
N ILE A 146 4.82 3.42 -1.54
CA ILE A 146 4.89 4.80 -2.03
C ILE A 146 6.27 5.40 -1.75
N ASN A 147 6.83 5.15 -0.57
CA ASN A 147 8.19 5.56 -0.24
C ASN A 147 9.24 4.85 -1.10
N GLY A 148 9.00 3.58 -1.45
CA GLY A 148 9.82 2.82 -2.40
C GLY A 148 9.85 3.47 -3.78
N ILE A 149 8.70 3.87 -4.32
CA ILE A 149 8.61 4.62 -5.59
C ILE A 149 9.40 5.94 -5.50
N HIS A 150 9.22 6.70 -4.42
CA HIS A 150 9.94 7.96 -4.22
C HIS A 150 11.46 7.76 -4.16
N MET A 151 11.94 6.77 -3.41
CA MET A 151 13.38 6.46 -3.31
C MET A 151 13.94 6.00 -4.66
N ALA A 152 13.24 5.10 -5.36
CA ALA A 152 13.61 4.64 -6.70
C ALA A 152 13.70 5.82 -7.68
N GLY A 153 12.68 6.68 -7.69
CA GLY A 153 12.66 7.88 -8.53
C GLY A 153 13.82 8.82 -8.23
N THR A 154 14.17 9.00 -6.97
CA THR A 154 15.33 9.83 -6.56
C THR A 154 16.64 9.30 -7.13
N PHE A 155 16.89 7.98 -7.10
CA PHE A 155 18.09 7.38 -7.68
C PHE A 155 18.12 7.50 -9.21
N ILE A 156 16.97 7.32 -9.87
CA ILE A 156 16.83 7.44 -11.33
C ILE A 156 17.05 8.88 -11.78
N GLU A 157 16.39 9.84 -11.11
CA GLU A 157 16.53 11.28 -11.42
C GLU A 157 17.98 11.75 -11.24
N ALA A 158 18.67 11.24 -10.21
CA ALA A 158 20.09 11.53 -9.98
C ALA A 158 21.04 10.81 -10.95
N GLY A 159 20.55 9.96 -11.83
CA GLY A 159 21.35 9.21 -12.81
C GLY A 159 22.23 8.12 -12.20
N GLN A 160 21.88 7.61 -11.01
CA GLN A 160 22.64 6.58 -10.32
C GLN A 160 22.30 5.18 -10.81
N ILE A 161 21.09 4.96 -11.27
CA ILE A 161 20.57 3.68 -11.78
C ILE A 161 19.67 3.91 -12.99
N ASP A 162 19.53 2.88 -13.84
CA ASP A 162 18.60 2.91 -14.98
C ASP A 162 17.19 2.54 -14.56
N TYR A 163 17.04 1.42 -13.83
CA TYR A 163 15.77 0.88 -13.37
C TYR A 163 15.83 0.47 -11.91
N ALA A 164 14.69 0.59 -11.25
CA ALA A 164 14.45 0.06 -9.93
C ALA A 164 13.26 -0.89 -9.93
N LEU A 165 13.26 -1.85 -9.00
CA LEU A 165 12.15 -2.75 -8.71
C LEU A 165 11.67 -2.51 -7.28
N VAL A 166 10.42 -2.11 -7.12
CA VAL A 166 9.74 -2.00 -5.82
C VAL A 166 8.80 -3.18 -5.70
N VAL A 167 8.96 -3.99 -4.65
CA VAL A 167 8.12 -5.17 -4.41
C VAL A 167 7.48 -5.12 -3.03
N ASP A 168 6.31 -5.73 -2.93
CA ASP A 168 5.56 -5.87 -1.70
C ASP A 168 4.82 -7.19 -1.68
N GLY A 169 4.88 -7.92 -0.57
CA GLY A 169 4.16 -9.16 -0.39
C GLY A 169 3.64 -9.25 1.04
N GLU A 170 2.33 -9.27 1.19
CA GLU A 170 1.68 -9.35 2.49
C GLU A 170 1.04 -10.72 2.70
N GLY A 171 1.29 -11.30 3.88
CA GLY A 171 0.74 -12.59 4.29
C GLY A 171 0.18 -12.52 5.70
N THR A 172 -1.13 -12.71 5.85
CA THR A 172 -1.84 -12.40 7.09
C THR A 172 -2.35 -13.63 7.85
N ARG A 173 -2.13 -14.84 7.31
CA ARG A 173 -2.62 -16.08 7.90
C ARG A 173 -2.21 -16.24 9.37
N GLU A 174 -0.93 -16.08 9.68
CA GLU A 174 -0.38 -16.30 11.01
C GLU A 174 -0.93 -15.30 12.04
N ILE A 175 -0.92 -14.01 11.71
CA ILE A 175 -1.42 -12.97 12.62
C ILE A 175 -2.94 -13.10 12.87
N GLN A 176 -3.71 -13.49 11.85
CA GLN A 176 -5.15 -13.74 12.00
C GLN A 176 -5.40 -14.99 12.87
N GLN A 177 -4.66 -16.07 12.61
CA GLN A 177 -4.76 -17.28 13.40
C GLN A 177 -4.45 -17.01 14.88
N ASN A 178 -3.32 -16.36 15.16
CA ASN A 178 -2.92 -15.98 16.50
C ASN A 178 -3.96 -15.07 17.19
N THR A 179 -4.62 -14.20 16.43
CA THR A 179 -5.69 -13.35 16.96
C THR A 179 -6.93 -14.16 17.31
N ILE A 180 -7.38 -15.06 16.44
CA ILE A 180 -8.52 -15.92 16.70
C ILE A 180 -8.24 -16.81 17.92
N ASP A 181 -7.06 -17.43 18.01
CA ASP A 181 -6.68 -18.29 19.12
C ASP A 181 -6.69 -17.53 20.45
N ARG A 182 -6.20 -16.27 20.48
CA ARG A 182 -6.30 -15.42 21.69
C ARG A 182 -7.73 -15.07 22.05
N LEU A 183 -8.58 -14.76 21.09
CA LEU A 183 -9.99 -14.43 21.36
C LEU A 183 -10.78 -15.65 21.87
N LEU A 184 -10.39 -16.85 21.47
CA LEU A 184 -11.00 -18.09 21.95
C LEU A 184 -10.57 -18.44 23.39
N ASP A 185 -9.49 -17.85 23.93
CA ASP A 185 -9.11 -18.02 25.34
C ASP A 185 -10.25 -17.55 26.27
N GLU A 186 -10.52 -18.33 27.32
CA GLU A 186 -11.62 -18.06 28.24
C GLU A 186 -11.53 -16.70 28.96
N SER A 187 -10.33 -16.16 29.12
CA SER A 187 -10.07 -14.87 29.77
C SER A 187 -10.30 -13.65 28.85
N SER A 188 -10.41 -13.85 27.54
CA SER A 188 -10.56 -12.76 26.60
C SER A 188 -11.95 -12.10 26.68
N THR A 189 -11.97 -10.80 26.48
CA THR A 189 -13.12 -9.90 26.67
C THR A 189 -13.54 -9.25 25.34
N ILE A 190 -14.66 -8.53 25.37
CA ILE A 190 -15.10 -7.71 24.22
C ILE A 190 -14.10 -6.59 23.89
N ASP A 191 -13.39 -6.05 24.89
CA ASP A 191 -12.36 -5.03 24.69
C ASP A 191 -11.14 -5.61 23.95
N ASP A 192 -10.82 -6.88 24.19
CA ASP A 192 -9.78 -7.60 23.46
C ASP A 192 -10.15 -7.76 21.97
N LEU A 193 -11.43 -8.01 21.66
CA LEU A 193 -11.89 -8.05 20.28
C LEU A 193 -11.66 -6.70 19.60
N PHE A 194 -12.10 -5.59 20.18
CA PHE A 194 -11.93 -4.27 19.56
C PHE A 194 -10.46 -3.85 19.45
N SER A 195 -9.63 -4.18 20.43
CA SER A 195 -8.19 -3.91 20.40
C SER A 195 -7.44 -4.70 19.30
N ASN A 196 -7.93 -5.89 18.95
CA ASN A 196 -7.36 -6.77 17.94
C ASN A 196 -8.14 -6.75 16.62
N PHE A 197 -9.24 -5.98 16.52
CA PHE A 197 -10.13 -6.00 15.35
C PHE A 197 -9.41 -5.72 14.03
N ALA A 198 -8.43 -4.81 14.06
CA ALA A 198 -7.66 -4.47 12.87
C ALA A 198 -6.94 -5.68 12.27
N SER A 199 -6.44 -6.63 13.09
CA SER A 199 -5.78 -7.85 12.59
C SER A 199 -6.74 -8.80 11.86
N LEU A 200 -8.04 -8.79 12.23
CA LEU A 200 -9.05 -9.57 11.53
C LEU A 200 -9.43 -8.97 10.17
N THR A 201 -9.19 -7.67 9.97
CA THR A 201 -9.45 -6.99 8.68
C THR A 201 -8.35 -7.21 7.65
N LEU A 202 -7.20 -7.75 8.04
CA LEU A 202 -6.06 -7.93 7.16
C LEU A 202 -6.34 -8.96 6.05
N GLY A 203 -5.67 -8.79 4.92
CA GLY A 203 -5.70 -9.72 3.80
C GLY A 203 -4.30 -9.94 3.21
N SER A 204 -4.16 -10.98 2.41
CA SER A 204 -2.91 -11.31 1.71
C SER A 204 -2.98 -10.90 0.24
N GLY A 205 -1.87 -10.44 -0.29
CA GLY A 205 -1.69 -10.08 -1.69
C GLY A 205 -0.27 -9.60 -1.93
N SER A 206 0.11 -9.42 -3.17
CA SER A 206 1.39 -8.80 -3.50
C SER A 206 1.29 -7.88 -4.69
N ALA A 207 2.20 -6.91 -4.75
CA ALA A 207 2.32 -5.97 -5.85
C ALA A 207 3.79 -5.67 -6.14
N ALA A 208 4.07 -5.28 -7.37
CA ALA A 208 5.41 -4.81 -7.75
C ALA A 208 5.32 -3.75 -8.85
N ALA A 209 6.32 -2.88 -8.89
CA ALA A 209 6.48 -1.91 -9.97
C ALA A 209 7.94 -1.85 -10.41
N VAL A 210 8.14 -1.76 -11.72
CA VAL A 210 9.40 -1.35 -12.33
C VAL A 210 9.35 0.15 -12.56
N ILE A 211 10.33 0.85 -12.03
CA ILE A 211 10.48 2.31 -12.18
C ILE A 211 11.68 2.58 -13.09
N GLY A 212 11.52 3.52 -14.00
CA GLY A 212 12.56 3.90 -14.97
C GLY A 212 12.39 5.32 -15.46
N ARG A 213 13.17 5.72 -16.49
CA ARG A 213 12.99 7.02 -17.14
C ARG A 213 11.82 6.99 -18.10
N HIS A 214 10.97 8.01 -18.04
CA HIS A 214 9.87 8.16 -19.00
C HIS A 214 10.36 8.31 -20.43
N SER A 215 11.41 9.11 -20.64
CA SER A 215 12.01 9.36 -21.95
C SER A 215 12.56 8.10 -22.62
N GLU A 216 12.97 7.08 -21.87
CA GLU A 216 13.47 5.80 -22.38
C GLU A 216 12.37 4.73 -22.52
N ASN A 217 11.19 4.93 -21.94
CA ASN A 217 10.11 3.95 -21.88
C ASN A 217 8.79 4.51 -22.40
N PRO A 218 8.60 4.58 -23.73
CA PRO A 218 7.35 5.06 -24.32
C PRO A 218 6.15 4.25 -23.82
N GLY A 219 5.10 4.95 -23.38
CA GLY A 219 3.89 4.35 -22.82
C GLY A 219 3.96 4.08 -21.32
N SER A 220 5.07 4.43 -20.64
CA SER A 220 5.15 4.42 -19.18
C SER A 220 4.38 5.60 -18.56
N HIS A 221 4.07 5.50 -17.27
CA HIS A 221 3.22 6.44 -16.54
C HIS A 221 4.07 7.30 -15.62
N ARG A 222 4.07 8.61 -15.83
CA ARG A 222 4.96 9.53 -15.09
C ARG A 222 4.62 9.59 -13.62
N VAL A 223 5.64 9.56 -12.76
CA VAL A 223 5.55 9.99 -11.37
C VAL A 223 5.85 11.48 -11.34
N VAL A 224 4.82 12.30 -11.14
CA VAL A 224 4.92 13.75 -11.33
C VAL A 224 5.47 14.44 -10.10
N ARG A 225 4.77 14.26 -8.98
CA ARG A 225 5.11 14.91 -7.71
C ARG A 225 4.44 14.23 -6.53
N GLY A 226 4.86 14.56 -5.34
CA GLY A 226 4.23 14.06 -4.13
C GLY A 226 4.52 14.91 -2.91
N ASP A 227 3.76 14.63 -1.85
CA ASP A 227 3.80 15.31 -0.58
C ASP A 227 3.72 14.30 0.57
N PHE A 228 4.51 14.49 1.61
CA PHE A 228 4.53 13.64 2.80
C PHE A 228 4.37 14.48 4.07
N ARG A 229 3.60 13.94 5.03
CA ARG A 229 3.41 14.54 6.35
C ARG A 229 3.55 13.49 7.43
N ALA A 230 4.01 13.90 8.59
CA ALA A 230 4.13 13.04 9.76
C ALA A 230 3.45 13.65 10.98
N ALA A 231 2.79 12.81 11.76
CA ALA A 231 2.21 13.11 13.08
C ALA A 231 2.71 12.07 14.10
N SER A 232 4.02 12.06 14.33
CA SER A 232 4.72 11.03 15.13
C SER A 232 4.32 10.99 16.61
N GLN A 233 3.65 12.02 17.12
CA GLN A 233 3.02 12.00 18.45
C GLN A 233 1.99 10.88 18.60
N HIS A 234 1.49 10.31 17.49
CA HIS A 234 0.50 9.23 17.43
C HIS A 234 1.12 7.84 17.20
N HIS A 235 2.42 7.67 17.40
CA HIS A 235 3.17 6.46 17.08
C HIS A 235 2.70 5.19 17.79
N ASN A 236 1.97 5.32 18.90
CA ASN A 236 1.48 4.19 19.70
C ASN A 236 0.04 3.75 19.36
N LEU A 237 -0.67 4.42 18.44
CA LEU A 237 -2.06 4.11 18.14
C LEU A 237 -2.26 2.78 17.41
N CYS A 238 -1.24 2.34 16.67
CA CYS A 238 -1.22 1.04 16.01
C CYS A 238 0.19 0.45 16.13
N VAL A 239 0.32 -0.63 16.86
CA VAL A 239 1.60 -1.34 17.07
C VAL A 239 1.37 -2.83 16.82
N GLY A 240 2.20 -3.41 15.96
CA GLY A 240 2.08 -4.80 15.56
C GLY A 240 3.40 -5.55 15.50
N SER A 241 3.33 -6.85 15.72
CA SER A 241 4.34 -7.86 15.45
C SER A 241 3.66 -9.04 14.74
N LEU A 242 4.41 -10.08 14.38
CA LEU A 242 3.80 -11.32 13.84
C LEU A 242 2.91 -12.02 14.85
N GLU A 243 3.18 -11.84 16.15
CA GLU A 243 2.41 -12.48 17.22
C GLU A 243 1.11 -11.74 17.54
N SER A 244 1.14 -10.40 17.50
CA SER A 244 -0.02 -9.61 17.92
C SER A 244 -0.01 -8.21 17.28
N MET A 245 -1.21 -7.68 17.08
CA MET A 245 -1.44 -6.30 16.67
C MET A 245 -2.46 -5.66 17.59
N ARG A 246 -2.12 -4.49 18.13
CA ARG A 246 -3.02 -3.68 18.96
C ARG A 246 -3.26 -2.34 18.31
N THR A 247 -4.52 -1.97 18.22
CA THR A 247 -4.93 -0.72 17.56
C THR A 247 -6.00 -0.03 18.39
N ASP A 248 -5.77 1.23 18.73
CA ASP A 248 -6.86 2.12 19.12
C ASP A 248 -7.55 2.61 17.84
N THR A 249 -8.54 1.83 17.40
CA THR A 249 -9.19 2.02 16.09
C THR A 249 -9.85 3.39 15.96
N LYS A 250 -10.47 3.89 17.06
CA LYS A 250 -11.13 5.19 17.05
C LYS A 250 -10.11 6.32 16.99
N ALA A 251 -9.12 6.33 17.87
CA ALA A 251 -8.10 7.36 17.89
C ALA A 251 -7.26 7.35 16.59
N LEU A 252 -7.03 6.17 16.01
CA LEU A 252 -6.34 6.03 14.73
C LEU A 252 -7.15 6.65 13.58
N LEU A 253 -8.47 6.42 13.54
CA LEU A 253 -9.35 7.04 12.55
C LEU A 253 -9.37 8.57 12.70
N ASP A 254 -9.62 9.05 13.91
CA ASP A 254 -9.72 10.49 14.20
C ASP A 254 -8.41 11.22 13.86
N SER A 255 -7.27 10.72 14.34
CA SER A 255 -5.95 11.33 14.11
C SER A 255 -5.47 11.17 12.66
N GLY A 256 -5.80 10.05 12.02
CA GLY A 256 -5.45 9.79 10.61
C GLY A 256 -6.22 10.71 9.66
N THR A 257 -7.50 10.91 9.91
CA THR A 257 -8.33 11.83 9.13
C THR A 257 -7.94 13.29 9.35
N GLU A 258 -7.57 13.67 10.58
CA GLU A 258 -7.03 15.01 10.87
C GLU A 258 -5.71 15.25 10.13
N LEU A 259 -4.77 14.30 10.18
CA LEU A 259 -3.50 14.38 9.44
C LEU A 259 -3.75 14.47 7.92
N GLY A 260 -4.64 13.64 7.39
CA GLY A 260 -5.03 13.67 5.98
C GLY A 260 -5.60 15.03 5.59
N LYS A 261 -6.47 15.60 6.44
CA LYS A 261 -7.05 16.93 6.22
C LYS A 261 -5.99 18.03 6.22
N VAL A 262 -5.12 18.05 7.22
CA VAL A 262 -4.03 19.06 7.30
C VAL A 262 -3.12 18.94 6.07
N ALA A 263 -2.72 17.74 5.70
CA ALA A 263 -1.90 17.51 4.52
C ALA A 263 -2.61 17.96 3.22
N TRP A 264 -3.92 17.72 3.11
CA TRP A 264 -4.73 18.17 1.97
C TRP A 264 -4.91 19.67 1.93
N ASP A 265 -5.15 20.31 3.10
CA ASP A 265 -5.31 21.77 3.21
C ASP A 265 -4.05 22.55 2.85
N GLU A 266 -2.88 21.96 3.08
CA GLU A 266 -1.56 22.50 2.73
C GLU A 266 -1.10 22.13 1.31
N ALA A 267 -1.74 21.13 0.69
CA ALA A 267 -1.43 20.68 -0.66
C ALA A 267 -2.03 21.62 -1.73
N ASP A 268 -1.61 21.39 -2.97
CA ASP A 268 -2.16 22.08 -4.14
C ASP A 268 -3.55 21.51 -4.49
N LYS A 269 -4.58 21.95 -3.75
CA LYS A 269 -5.96 21.49 -3.94
C LYS A 269 -6.51 21.79 -5.33
N ASP A 270 -6.11 22.90 -5.93
CA ASP A 270 -6.58 23.29 -7.26
C ASP A 270 -6.08 22.29 -8.32
N ALA A 271 -4.89 21.72 -8.08
CA ALA A 271 -4.35 20.70 -8.96
C ALA A 271 -4.86 19.29 -8.65
N TRP A 272 -5.10 18.94 -7.39
CA TRP A 272 -5.43 17.57 -6.96
C TRP A 272 -6.92 17.34 -6.67
N GLY A 273 -7.74 18.37 -6.66
CA GLY A 273 -9.18 18.27 -6.42
C GLY A 273 -9.99 17.65 -7.56
N ASP A 274 -9.41 17.57 -8.78
CA ASP A 274 -10.08 17.00 -9.95
C ASP A 274 -9.17 16.00 -10.68
N MET A 275 -8.96 14.84 -10.04
CA MET A 275 -8.25 13.70 -10.63
C MET A 275 -9.23 12.73 -11.26
N ASP A 276 -8.79 11.98 -12.27
CA ASP A 276 -9.60 10.95 -12.90
C ASP A 276 -9.76 9.73 -11.99
N ARG A 277 -8.77 9.44 -11.14
CA ARG A 277 -8.81 8.40 -10.12
C ARG A 277 -8.06 8.83 -8.86
N TYR A 278 -8.58 8.36 -7.71
CA TYR A 278 -7.92 8.45 -6.41
C TYR A 278 -7.70 7.05 -5.87
N ILE A 279 -6.45 6.63 -5.77
CA ILE A 279 -6.08 5.29 -5.32
C ILE A 279 -5.67 5.38 -3.85
N PHE A 280 -6.54 4.91 -2.97
CA PHE A 280 -6.34 4.99 -1.53
C PHE A 280 -5.62 3.77 -0.97
N HIS A 281 -4.83 3.99 0.09
CA HIS A 281 -4.63 2.93 1.07
C HIS A 281 -5.97 2.60 1.73
N GLN A 282 -6.36 1.34 1.69
CA GLN A 282 -7.70 0.90 2.04
C GLN A 282 -7.68 0.02 3.29
N ILE A 283 -8.41 0.44 4.32
CA ILE A 283 -8.51 -0.27 5.61
C ILE A 283 -9.94 -0.81 5.78
N SER A 284 -10.94 0.05 5.58
CA SER A 284 -12.35 -0.27 5.77
C SER A 284 -13.23 0.77 5.10
N ARG A 285 -14.54 0.45 4.99
CA ARG A 285 -15.55 1.39 4.49
C ARG A 285 -15.59 2.70 5.28
N VAL A 286 -15.42 2.64 6.60
CA VAL A 286 -15.46 3.83 7.46
C VAL A 286 -14.28 4.74 7.16
N HIS A 287 -13.07 4.20 7.05
CA HIS A 287 -11.88 4.98 6.73
C HIS A 287 -11.94 5.57 5.32
N ALA A 288 -12.34 4.77 4.33
CA ALA A 288 -12.46 5.24 2.95
C ALA A 288 -13.51 6.37 2.83
N GLY A 289 -14.67 6.20 3.45
CA GLY A 289 -15.72 7.22 3.49
C GLY A 289 -15.26 8.51 4.14
N ALA A 290 -14.61 8.42 5.31
CA ALA A 290 -14.09 9.60 6.01
C ALA A 290 -13.05 10.37 5.17
N MET A 291 -12.18 9.66 4.46
CA MET A 291 -11.20 10.31 3.56
C MET A 291 -11.88 10.96 2.35
N ILE A 292 -12.84 10.30 1.72
CA ILE A 292 -13.61 10.87 0.60
C ILE A 292 -14.31 12.17 1.03
N ASP A 293 -14.98 12.15 2.19
CA ASP A 293 -15.68 13.32 2.74
C ASP A 293 -14.73 14.49 3.02
N ILE A 294 -13.57 14.20 3.64
CA ILE A 294 -12.57 15.22 4.00
C ILE A 294 -11.92 15.84 2.77
N LEU A 295 -11.59 15.03 1.77
CA LEU A 295 -10.99 15.51 0.53
C LEU A 295 -12.03 16.17 -0.39
N GLY A 296 -13.33 15.95 -0.14
CA GLY A 296 -14.42 16.50 -0.94
C GLY A 296 -14.44 16.01 -2.37
N ILE A 297 -14.04 14.74 -2.59
CA ILE A 297 -13.91 14.14 -3.90
C ILE A 297 -15.08 13.23 -4.24
N ASP A 298 -15.25 12.96 -5.54
CA ASP A 298 -16.29 12.06 -6.03
C ASP A 298 -15.98 10.60 -5.68
N PRO A 299 -16.83 9.90 -4.91
CA PRO A 299 -16.62 8.51 -4.53
C PRO A 299 -16.57 7.54 -5.73
N GLU A 300 -17.18 7.88 -6.88
CA GLU A 300 -17.12 7.06 -8.09
C GLU A 300 -15.70 7.02 -8.71
N ARG A 301 -14.84 7.98 -8.35
CA ARG A 301 -13.44 8.03 -8.77
C ARG A 301 -12.50 7.28 -7.81
N VAL A 302 -13.03 6.66 -6.76
CA VAL A 302 -12.25 5.93 -5.73
C VAL A 302 -12.55 4.43 -5.83
N PRO A 303 -11.75 3.64 -6.56
CA PRO A 303 -11.96 2.20 -6.65
C PRO A 303 -11.68 1.52 -5.31
N MET A 304 -12.51 0.55 -4.95
CA MET A 304 -12.46 -0.16 -3.68
C MET A 304 -12.10 -1.63 -3.87
N THR A 305 -10.99 -2.07 -3.28
CA THR A 305 -10.56 -3.49 -3.28
C THR A 305 -10.75 -4.15 -1.92
N PHE A 306 -10.74 -3.39 -0.81
CA PHE A 306 -10.85 -3.94 0.54
C PHE A 306 -12.08 -4.83 0.78
N PRO A 307 -13.25 -4.66 0.12
CA PRO A 307 -14.40 -5.53 0.39
C PRO A 307 -14.13 -7.01 0.15
N THR A 308 -13.23 -7.33 -0.81
CA THR A 308 -12.92 -8.69 -1.23
C THR A 308 -11.46 -9.10 -1.02
N TYR A 309 -10.60 -8.17 -0.62
CA TYR A 309 -9.18 -8.46 -0.35
C TYR A 309 -8.78 -8.17 1.09
N GLY A 310 -9.62 -7.43 1.86
CA GLY A 310 -9.24 -6.91 3.16
C GLY A 310 -8.18 -5.80 3.06
N ASN A 311 -7.60 -5.44 4.19
CA ASN A 311 -6.46 -4.53 4.25
C ASN A 311 -5.17 -5.29 3.95
N ILE A 312 -4.59 -5.09 2.78
CA ILE A 312 -3.32 -5.71 2.35
C ILE A 312 -2.11 -4.81 2.59
N GLY A 313 -2.15 -4.00 3.64
CA GLY A 313 -1.02 -3.18 4.09
C GLY A 313 -0.48 -2.24 3.01
N PRO A 314 0.86 -2.08 2.90
CA PRO A 314 1.48 -1.22 1.89
C PRO A 314 1.23 -1.67 0.45
N ALA A 315 0.89 -2.95 0.21
CA ALA A 315 0.47 -3.42 -1.10
C ALA A 315 -0.87 -2.81 -1.57
N ALA A 316 -1.72 -2.29 -0.68
CA ALA A 316 -3.07 -1.83 -1.04
C ALA A 316 -3.09 -0.80 -2.17
N VAL A 317 -2.23 0.21 -2.12
CA VAL A 317 -2.16 1.26 -3.16
C VAL A 317 -1.70 0.69 -4.50
N PRO A 318 -0.51 0.04 -4.62
CA PRO A 318 -0.06 -0.49 -5.91
C PRO A 318 -0.95 -1.60 -6.44
N PHE A 319 -1.54 -2.42 -5.57
CA PHE A 319 -2.47 -3.48 -5.94
C PHE A 319 -3.74 -2.90 -6.58
N THR A 320 -4.38 -1.92 -5.92
CA THR A 320 -5.56 -1.25 -6.46
C THR A 320 -5.24 -0.52 -7.75
N LEU A 321 -4.10 0.18 -7.83
CA LEU A 321 -3.66 0.84 -9.06
C LEU A 321 -3.49 -0.18 -10.20
N ALA A 322 -2.83 -1.31 -9.95
CA ALA A 322 -2.65 -2.36 -10.95
C ALA A 322 -3.99 -2.95 -11.44
N LYS A 323 -4.99 -3.05 -10.57
CA LYS A 323 -6.35 -3.49 -10.96
C LYS A 323 -7.08 -2.44 -11.79
N GLU A 324 -6.78 -1.15 -11.60
CA GLU A 324 -7.38 -0.03 -12.35
C GLU A 324 -6.72 0.21 -13.71
N VAL A 325 -5.52 -0.28 -13.97
CA VAL A 325 -4.81 -0.11 -15.26
C VAL A 325 -5.72 -0.31 -16.49
N PRO A 326 -6.59 -1.35 -16.57
CA PRO A 326 -7.44 -1.54 -17.73
C PRO A 326 -8.50 -0.45 -17.95
N SER A 327 -8.83 0.33 -16.92
CA SER A 327 -9.82 1.42 -16.98
C SER A 327 -9.21 2.78 -17.28
N LEU A 328 -7.89 2.93 -17.05
CA LEU A 328 -7.16 4.18 -17.24
C LEU A 328 -6.80 4.43 -18.71
N LYS A 329 -6.75 5.69 -19.10
CA LYS A 329 -6.48 6.13 -20.48
C LYS A 329 -5.31 7.11 -20.49
N ALA A 330 -4.63 7.19 -21.63
CA ALA A 330 -3.59 8.19 -21.82
C ALA A 330 -4.12 9.61 -21.59
N GLY A 331 -3.47 10.33 -20.69
CA GLY A 331 -3.86 11.67 -20.24
C GLY A 331 -4.64 11.70 -18.94
N ASP A 332 -5.08 10.56 -18.41
CA ASP A 332 -5.71 10.50 -17.08
C ASP A 332 -4.70 10.89 -16.01
N ARG A 333 -5.19 11.55 -14.97
CA ARG A 333 -4.41 11.91 -13.78
C ARG A 333 -4.88 11.06 -12.58
N VAL A 334 -3.91 10.47 -11.90
CA VAL A 334 -4.17 9.59 -10.76
C VAL A 334 -3.48 10.13 -9.53
N LEU A 335 -4.21 10.21 -8.40
CA LEU A 335 -3.64 10.55 -7.11
C LEU A 335 -3.60 9.32 -6.21
N CYS A 336 -2.41 8.85 -5.87
CA CYS A 336 -2.23 7.83 -4.84
C CYS A 336 -2.24 8.51 -3.47
N VAL A 337 -3.10 8.02 -2.57
CA VAL A 337 -3.32 8.60 -1.24
C VAL A 337 -3.10 7.54 -0.17
N GLY A 338 -2.22 7.82 0.77
CA GLY A 338 -1.94 6.91 1.87
C GLY A 338 -1.95 7.63 3.22
N VAL A 339 -2.55 6.98 4.22
CA VAL A 339 -2.38 7.27 5.63
C VAL A 339 -2.03 5.96 6.31
N GLY A 340 -0.96 5.94 7.08
CA GLY A 340 -0.45 4.73 7.73
C GLY A 340 0.00 4.97 9.16
N SER A 341 0.24 3.86 9.87
CA SER A 341 0.78 3.91 11.24
C SER A 341 2.04 4.77 11.30
N GLY A 342 2.17 5.50 12.40
CA GLY A 342 3.30 6.41 12.59
C GLY A 342 2.92 7.70 13.32
N LEU A 343 1.86 8.52 13.01
CA LEU A 343 1.14 8.46 11.75
C LEU A 343 1.92 9.17 10.65
N ASN A 344 1.74 8.68 9.43
CA ASN A 344 2.25 9.35 8.24
C ASN A 344 1.14 9.45 7.19
N ALA A 345 1.17 10.50 6.38
CA ALA A 345 0.30 10.68 5.21
C ALA A 345 1.14 10.95 3.97
N SER A 346 0.64 10.55 2.81
CA SER A 346 1.27 10.83 1.53
C SER A 346 0.25 11.04 0.43
N PHE A 347 0.60 11.91 -0.52
CA PHE A 347 -0.07 12.11 -1.80
C PHE A 347 0.97 11.99 -2.90
N VAL A 348 0.72 11.19 -3.93
CA VAL A 348 1.62 11.05 -5.09
C VAL A 348 0.80 11.09 -6.37
N GLU A 349 1.08 12.09 -7.20
CA GLU A 349 0.45 12.28 -8.50
C GLU A 349 1.17 11.50 -9.58
N LEU A 350 0.36 10.76 -10.37
CA LEU A 350 0.79 10.07 -11.57
C LEU A 350 0.07 10.66 -12.78
N ALA A 351 0.77 10.75 -13.91
CA ALA A 351 0.18 11.05 -15.22
C ALA A 351 0.21 9.79 -16.09
N TRP A 352 -0.99 9.36 -16.50
CA TRP A 352 -1.20 8.09 -17.19
C TRP A 352 -1.03 8.19 -18.70
#